data_36ad70533ccfc1fb82c90047f6dbf5e6
#
_entry.id   36ad70533ccfc1fb82c90047f6dbf5e6
#
_cell.length_a   1.000
_cell.length_b   1.000
_cell.length_c   1.000
_cell.angle_alpha   90.00
_cell.angle_beta   90.00
_cell.angle_gamma   90.00
#
_symmetry.space_group_name_H-M   'P 1'
#
loop_
_entity.id
_entity.type
_entity.pdbx_description
1 polymer ?
#
loop_
_entity_poly.entity_id
_entity_poly.type
_entity_poly.pdbx_seq_one_letter_code
_entity_poly.pdbx_strand_id
1 'polypeptide(L)'
;FQVNGPVGLANWKDYCYDLSGSQLYGELTSDSFALKDGDAVAAIAYVIETYGIIYNKELLTAAGYTQDDIKGFDDLKKVADDIQARKAELGVDGAFTSAGMDGSSDWRFKTHLANLPIYYEYKADGIGSTDAIKGTYLDNYKQIWDLYITDSTCDPKLLASKTGNDAVAEFTGKKAVFYQNGTWAYGDVSSLGDDNLGMLPIYIGVEGEENQGLCTGSENFWCVNNAASEADIQATLDFLYWCVTSDKGTSAMADDMGFVIPFKAAKDSTNPLIGIANQYVADGKTSVDWCFSTMPSEEWKNGVGSALTAYAAGTGKWDDVVTAFVDGWAKEYKLANG
;
A
#
# COMPACT_ATOMS: atom_id res chain seq x y z
N PHE A 1 -15.43 -8.28 12.59
CA PHE A 1 -15.21 -7.09 11.75
C PHE A 1 -13.71 -6.84 11.56
N GLN A 2 -13.37 -5.90 10.69
CA GLN A 2 -12.00 -5.54 10.37
C GLN A 2 -11.70 -4.10 10.82
N VAL A 3 -10.46 -3.85 11.23
CA VAL A 3 -9.89 -2.51 11.41
C VAL A 3 -8.62 -2.37 10.60
N ASN A 4 -8.30 -1.14 10.20
CA ASN A 4 -7.09 -0.82 9.47
C ASN A 4 -6.04 -0.25 10.43
N GLY A 5 -5.18 -1.14 10.92
CA GLY A 5 -4.09 -0.79 11.81
C GLY A 5 -4.50 -0.15 13.14
N PRO A 6 -3.54 0.42 13.88
CA PRO A 6 -3.80 1.07 15.17
C PRO A 6 -4.70 2.30 15.06
N VAL A 7 -4.62 3.05 13.96
CA VAL A 7 -5.49 4.23 13.73
C VAL A 7 -6.95 3.81 13.62
N GLY A 8 -7.22 2.75 12.87
CA GLY A 8 -8.56 2.14 12.81
C GLY A 8 -8.99 1.57 14.17
N LEU A 9 -8.08 0.88 14.87
CA LEU A 9 -8.37 0.32 16.19
C LEU A 9 -8.77 1.40 17.20
N ALA A 10 -8.13 2.56 17.20
CA ALA A 10 -8.45 3.65 18.13
C ALA A 10 -9.94 4.03 18.13
N ASN A 11 -10.62 3.90 16.98
CA ASN A 11 -12.05 4.19 16.85
C ASN A 11 -12.96 3.01 17.26
N TRP A 12 -12.42 1.79 17.36
CA TRP A 12 -13.22 0.57 17.53
C TRP A 12 -12.83 -0.28 18.73
N LYS A 13 -11.78 0.08 19.46
CA LYS A 13 -11.22 -0.73 20.56
C LYS A 13 -12.22 -1.12 21.63
N ASP A 14 -13.17 -0.24 21.98
CA ASP A 14 -14.20 -0.49 22.99
C ASP A 14 -15.17 -1.61 22.58
N TYR A 15 -15.21 -1.98 21.29
CA TYR A 15 -16.03 -3.06 20.75
C TYR A 15 -15.23 -4.35 20.52
N CYS A 16 -13.92 -4.38 20.83
CA CYS A 16 -13.07 -5.53 20.58
C CYS A 16 -13.08 -6.50 21.76
N TYR A 17 -13.32 -7.77 21.46
CA TYR A 17 -13.13 -8.87 22.41
C TYR A 17 -11.63 -9.14 22.60
N ASP A 18 -11.21 -9.43 23.83
CA ASP A 18 -9.83 -9.79 24.13
C ASP A 18 -9.47 -11.17 23.60
N LEU A 19 -8.61 -11.20 22.59
CA LEU A 19 -8.16 -12.39 21.87
C LEU A 19 -6.94 -13.06 22.53
N SER A 20 -6.38 -12.52 23.61
CA SER A 20 -5.13 -13.00 24.22
C SER A 20 -5.18 -14.47 24.66
N GLY A 21 -6.35 -14.96 25.08
CA GLY A 21 -6.60 -16.36 25.44
C GLY A 21 -7.07 -17.26 24.29
N SER A 22 -7.19 -16.74 23.06
CA SER A 22 -7.74 -17.50 21.95
C SER A 22 -6.71 -18.44 21.32
N GLN A 23 -7.17 -19.59 20.78
CA GLN A 23 -6.34 -20.46 19.96
C GLN A 23 -5.83 -19.74 18.70
N LEU A 24 -6.64 -18.83 18.14
CA LEU A 24 -6.27 -18.04 16.96
C LEU A 24 -4.99 -17.22 17.21
N TYR A 25 -4.90 -16.53 18.36
CA TYR A 25 -3.69 -15.76 18.72
C TYR A 25 -2.46 -16.66 18.84
N GLY A 26 -2.64 -17.87 19.40
CA GLY A 26 -1.57 -18.85 19.53
C GLY A 26 -0.99 -19.36 18.21
N GLU A 27 -1.68 -19.18 17.08
CA GLU A 27 -1.22 -19.60 15.75
C GLU A 27 -0.41 -18.51 15.02
N LEU A 28 -0.36 -17.27 15.52
CA LEU A 28 0.49 -16.25 14.91
C LEU A 28 1.98 -16.65 14.89
N THR A 29 2.67 -16.25 13.83
CA THR A 29 4.13 -16.46 13.70
C THR A 29 4.94 -15.44 14.50
N SER A 30 4.35 -14.29 14.84
CA SER A 30 4.96 -13.23 15.64
C SER A 30 3.89 -12.38 16.32
N ASP A 31 4.17 -11.91 17.53
CA ASP A 31 3.34 -10.94 18.27
C ASP A 31 3.23 -9.58 17.56
N SER A 32 4.12 -9.28 16.62
CA SER A 32 4.06 -8.04 15.81
C SER A 32 2.82 -7.98 14.90
N PHE A 33 2.15 -9.12 14.67
CA PHE A 33 0.91 -9.23 13.92
C PHE A 33 -0.34 -9.09 14.81
N ALA A 34 -0.20 -8.67 16.06
CA ALA A 34 -1.31 -8.38 16.96
C ALA A 34 -1.35 -6.89 17.32
N LEU A 35 -2.54 -6.30 17.35
CA LEU A 35 -2.76 -4.97 17.91
C LEU A 35 -3.24 -5.12 19.35
N LYS A 36 -2.62 -4.36 20.25
CA LYS A 36 -2.92 -4.40 21.70
C LYS A 36 -3.61 -3.11 22.13
N ASP A 37 -4.51 -3.25 23.11
CA ASP A 37 -5.05 -2.16 23.92
C ASP A 37 -4.72 -2.48 25.39
N GLY A 38 -3.69 -1.86 25.95
CA GLY A 38 -3.09 -2.28 27.20
C GLY A 38 -2.52 -3.69 27.11
N ASP A 39 -2.97 -4.59 28.00
CA ASP A 39 -2.55 -6.00 28.03
C ASP A 39 -3.42 -6.90 27.13
N ALA A 40 -4.56 -6.39 26.64
CA ALA A 40 -5.49 -7.14 25.78
C ALA A 40 -5.02 -7.17 24.32
N VAL A 41 -5.22 -8.30 23.66
CA VAL A 41 -5.07 -8.44 22.21
C VAL A 41 -6.40 -8.08 21.53
N ALA A 42 -6.52 -6.86 21.05
CA ALA A 42 -7.76 -6.32 20.47
C ALA A 42 -8.00 -6.75 19.04
N ALA A 43 -6.93 -7.02 18.26
CA ALA A 43 -7.04 -7.41 16.86
C ALA A 43 -5.84 -8.26 16.41
N ILE A 44 -6.05 -9.07 15.37
CA ILE A 44 -5.05 -9.98 14.81
C ILE A 44 -4.98 -9.76 13.31
N ALA A 45 -3.76 -9.50 12.77
CA ALA A 45 -3.53 -9.42 11.34
C ALA A 45 -3.88 -10.75 10.65
N TYR A 46 -4.53 -10.69 9.51
CA TYR A 46 -4.88 -11.88 8.76
C TYR A 46 -4.20 -11.97 7.41
N VAL A 47 -3.48 -10.93 7.00
CA VAL A 47 -2.78 -10.88 5.72
C VAL A 47 -1.51 -10.04 5.83
N ILE A 48 -0.44 -10.48 5.17
CA ILE A 48 0.74 -9.68 4.86
C ILE A 48 0.62 -9.28 3.41
N GLU A 49 0.75 -8.01 3.12
CA GLU A 49 0.56 -7.45 1.79
C GLU A 49 1.82 -6.71 1.32
N THR A 50 1.98 -6.66 0.02
CA THR A 50 3.11 -5.99 -0.62
C THR A 50 2.62 -5.12 -1.76
N TYR A 51 3.14 -3.90 -1.88
CA TYR A 51 2.83 -3.02 -2.99
C TYR A 51 4.08 -2.39 -3.62
N GLY A 52 3.87 -1.93 -4.84
CA GLY A 52 4.87 -1.27 -5.65
C GLY A 52 4.21 -0.67 -6.90
N ILE A 53 4.91 -0.73 -8.01
CA ILE A 53 4.41 -0.35 -9.34
C ILE A 53 4.24 -1.63 -10.15
N ILE A 54 2.99 -2.09 -10.34
CA ILE A 54 2.68 -3.18 -11.26
C ILE A 54 2.90 -2.67 -12.67
N TYR A 55 3.52 -3.47 -13.53
CA TYR A 55 3.72 -3.08 -14.93
C TYR A 55 3.38 -4.20 -15.92
N ASN A 56 3.00 -3.79 -17.12
CA ASN A 56 2.74 -4.67 -18.25
C ASN A 56 4.04 -4.91 -19.02
N LYS A 57 4.57 -6.14 -18.97
CA LYS A 57 5.84 -6.52 -19.62
C LYS A 57 5.81 -6.39 -21.12
N GLU A 58 4.67 -6.73 -21.77
CA GLU A 58 4.50 -6.61 -23.23
C GLU A 58 4.63 -5.15 -23.65
N LEU A 59 3.95 -4.22 -22.96
CA LEU A 59 3.99 -2.79 -23.28
C LEU A 59 5.36 -2.19 -22.97
N LEU A 60 5.99 -2.56 -21.85
CA LEU A 60 7.34 -2.10 -21.51
C LEU A 60 8.36 -2.55 -22.56
N THR A 61 8.28 -3.82 -23.00
CA THR A 61 9.13 -4.37 -24.06
C THR A 61 8.87 -3.68 -25.40
N ALA A 62 7.61 -3.40 -25.75
CA ALA A 62 7.26 -2.68 -26.96
C ALA A 62 7.82 -1.25 -26.98
N ALA A 63 7.95 -0.64 -25.79
CA ALA A 63 8.61 0.65 -25.63
C ALA A 63 10.16 0.56 -25.74
N GLY A 64 10.73 -0.64 -25.75
CA GLY A 64 12.16 -0.90 -25.85
C GLY A 64 12.89 -1.04 -24.54
N TYR A 65 12.15 -1.30 -23.45
CA TYR A 65 12.69 -1.41 -22.09
C TYR A 65 12.36 -2.74 -21.42
N THR A 66 13.11 -3.05 -20.40
CA THR A 66 12.89 -4.17 -19.48
C THR A 66 12.96 -3.69 -18.03
N GLN A 67 12.64 -4.56 -17.08
CA GLN A 67 12.81 -4.25 -15.66
C GLN A 67 14.25 -3.86 -15.31
N ASP A 68 15.25 -4.44 -15.98
CA ASP A 68 16.68 -4.19 -15.71
C ASP A 68 17.12 -2.76 -16.07
N ASP A 69 16.34 -2.05 -16.85
CA ASP A 69 16.57 -0.64 -17.21
C ASP A 69 16.07 0.34 -16.14
N ILE A 70 15.41 -0.17 -15.05
CA ILE A 70 14.79 0.66 -14.00
C ILE A 70 15.33 0.23 -12.64
N LYS A 71 16.33 0.95 -12.12
CA LYS A 71 17.01 0.65 -10.84
C LYS A 71 16.92 1.76 -9.80
N GLY A 72 16.25 2.85 -10.15
CA GLY A 72 16.07 4.03 -9.31
C GLY A 72 15.10 5.00 -9.95
N PHE A 73 14.85 6.11 -9.26
CA PHE A 73 13.89 7.14 -9.71
C PHE A 73 14.27 7.75 -11.07
N ASP A 74 15.53 8.06 -11.29
CA ASP A 74 15.98 8.69 -12.54
C ASP A 74 15.75 7.77 -13.74
N ASP A 75 15.96 6.47 -13.58
CA ASP A 75 15.67 5.48 -14.61
C ASP A 75 14.16 5.37 -14.85
N LEU A 76 13.36 5.26 -13.77
CA LEU A 76 11.90 5.21 -13.85
C LEU A 76 11.35 6.44 -14.58
N LYS A 77 11.83 7.62 -14.19
CA LYS A 77 11.43 8.88 -14.82
C LYS A 77 11.80 8.91 -16.30
N LYS A 78 13.01 8.54 -16.65
CA LYS A 78 13.47 8.48 -18.04
C LYS A 78 12.60 7.57 -18.90
N VAL A 79 12.26 6.39 -18.38
CA VAL A 79 11.40 5.41 -19.07
C VAL A 79 9.98 5.94 -19.22
N ALA A 80 9.42 6.52 -18.14
CA ALA A 80 8.08 7.07 -18.15
C ALA A 80 7.95 8.27 -19.10
N ASP A 81 8.89 9.24 -19.05
CA ASP A 81 8.93 10.41 -19.93
C ASP A 81 8.98 9.96 -21.43
N ASP A 82 9.81 8.94 -21.76
CA ASP A 82 9.90 8.43 -23.13
C ASP A 82 8.61 7.76 -23.58
N ILE A 83 8.00 6.92 -22.74
CA ILE A 83 6.71 6.30 -23.03
C ILE A 83 5.63 7.37 -23.21
N GLN A 84 5.57 8.37 -22.35
CA GLN A 84 4.61 9.47 -22.42
C GLN A 84 4.78 10.27 -23.72
N ALA A 85 6.02 10.56 -24.12
CA ALA A 85 6.31 11.28 -25.36
C ALA A 85 5.91 10.49 -26.62
N ARG A 86 6.04 9.14 -26.58
CA ARG A 86 5.73 8.24 -27.69
C ARG A 86 4.38 7.52 -27.56
N LYS A 87 3.50 7.95 -26.64
CA LYS A 87 2.26 7.24 -26.33
C LYS A 87 1.38 6.93 -27.53
N ALA A 88 1.29 7.85 -28.49
CA ALA A 88 0.52 7.64 -29.72
C ALA A 88 1.13 6.54 -30.62
N GLU A 89 2.46 6.46 -30.71
CA GLU A 89 3.19 5.41 -31.41
C GLU A 89 3.00 4.04 -30.73
N LEU A 90 3.06 4.03 -29.40
CA LEU A 90 2.94 2.83 -28.59
C LEU A 90 1.48 2.35 -28.39
N GLY A 91 0.49 3.15 -28.78
CA GLY A 91 -0.93 2.84 -28.64
C GLY A 91 -1.46 2.91 -27.21
N VAL A 92 -0.73 3.61 -26.32
CA VAL A 92 -1.14 3.87 -24.94
C VAL A 92 -1.64 5.30 -24.77
N ASP A 93 -2.32 5.59 -23.67
CA ASP A 93 -2.82 6.92 -23.33
C ASP A 93 -1.89 7.66 -22.35
N GLY A 94 -1.03 6.92 -21.65
CA GLY A 94 -0.01 7.45 -20.74
C GLY A 94 0.96 6.37 -20.28
N ALA A 95 2.06 6.77 -19.63
CA ALA A 95 2.99 5.83 -19.02
C ALA A 95 2.35 5.19 -17.77
N PHE A 96 1.74 5.99 -16.90
CA PHE A 96 1.01 5.55 -15.71
C PHE A 96 -0.50 5.59 -15.92
N THR A 97 -1.22 4.72 -15.21
CA THR A 97 -2.67 4.88 -15.01
C THR A 97 -2.97 6.19 -14.30
N SER A 98 -4.22 6.66 -14.38
CA SER A 98 -4.67 7.81 -13.61
C SER A 98 -4.42 7.61 -12.11
N ALA A 99 -3.83 8.63 -11.48
CA ALA A 99 -3.69 8.70 -10.03
C ALA A 99 -5.02 9.15 -9.42
N GLY A 100 -6.02 8.26 -9.36
CA GLY A 100 -7.36 8.57 -8.89
C GLY A 100 -7.35 9.05 -7.44
N MET A 101 -7.93 10.23 -7.22
CA MET A 101 -8.00 10.92 -5.92
C MET A 101 -9.44 11.09 -5.43
N ASP A 102 -10.38 10.30 -5.96
CA ASP A 102 -11.70 10.20 -5.35
C ASP A 102 -11.59 9.54 -3.95
N GLY A 103 -12.54 9.79 -3.05
CA GLY A 103 -12.48 9.34 -1.66
C GLY A 103 -12.42 7.83 -1.46
N SER A 104 -12.67 7.02 -2.51
CA SER A 104 -12.54 5.56 -2.46
C SER A 104 -11.16 5.06 -2.87
N SER A 105 -10.32 5.89 -3.50
CA SER A 105 -9.09 5.47 -4.19
C SER A 105 -7.84 6.22 -3.77
N ASP A 106 -7.99 7.37 -3.11
CA ASP A 106 -6.91 8.29 -2.73
C ASP A 106 -5.90 7.70 -1.72
N TRP A 107 -6.28 6.62 -1.02
CA TRP A 107 -5.41 5.91 -0.08
C TRP A 107 -4.10 5.45 -0.71
N ARG A 108 -4.09 5.14 -2.02
CA ARG A 108 -2.87 4.75 -2.75
C ARG A 108 -1.79 5.83 -2.71
N PHE A 109 -2.17 7.10 -2.60
CA PHE A 109 -1.26 8.24 -2.66
C PHE A 109 -1.11 8.94 -1.30
N LYS A 110 -2.21 9.22 -0.59
CA LYS A 110 -2.17 9.87 0.73
C LYS A 110 -1.64 8.96 1.86
N THR A 111 -1.66 7.64 1.64
CA THR A 111 -1.17 6.64 2.61
C THR A 111 0.02 5.86 2.05
N HIS A 112 -0.18 5.09 0.98
CA HIS A 112 0.84 4.18 0.45
C HIS A 112 2.03 4.93 -0.17
N LEU A 113 1.81 5.94 -0.98
CA LEU A 113 2.92 6.75 -1.52
C LEU A 113 3.55 7.60 -0.42
N ALA A 114 2.74 8.20 0.49
CA ALA A 114 3.21 8.98 1.63
C ALA A 114 4.06 8.15 2.62
N ASN A 115 3.93 6.83 2.61
CA ASN A 115 4.76 5.92 3.41
C ASN A 115 6.26 6.07 3.11
N LEU A 116 6.63 6.30 1.85
CA LEU A 116 8.03 6.34 1.43
C LEU A 116 8.82 7.47 2.12
N PRO A 117 8.40 8.75 2.06
CA PRO A 117 9.09 9.84 2.75
C PRO A 117 9.12 9.65 4.27
N ILE A 118 8.09 9.06 4.88
CA ILE A 118 8.06 8.73 6.32
C ILE A 118 9.11 7.65 6.64
N TYR A 119 9.09 6.54 5.90
CA TYR A 119 10.04 5.44 6.09
C TYR A 119 11.50 5.91 6.01
N TYR A 120 11.84 6.69 4.98
CA TYR A 120 13.20 7.17 4.81
C TYR A 120 13.63 8.18 5.87
N GLU A 121 12.71 9.02 6.34
CA GLU A 121 13.00 9.91 7.48
C GLU A 121 13.25 9.10 8.76
N TYR A 122 12.41 8.12 9.06
CA TYR A 122 12.59 7.24 10.21
C TYR A 122 13.91 6.47 10.16
N LYS A 123 14.24 5.95 8.97
CA LYS A 123 15.50 5.24 8.76
C LYS A 123 16.72 6.15 8.95
N ALA A 124 16.68 7.37 8.44
CA ALA A 124 17.76 8.35 8.57
C ALA A 124 17.94 8.81 10.03
N ASP A 125 16.83 8.96 10.76
CA ASP A 125 16.84 9.40 12.16
C ASP A 125 17.05 8.22 13.16
N GLY A 126 16.98 6.96 12.70
CA GLY A 126 17.09 5.78 13.55
C GLY A 126 15.91 5.61 14.52
N ILE A 127 14.70 6.01 14.11
CA ILE A 127 13.47 5.97 14.91
C ILE A 127 12.41 5.08 14.25
N GLY A 128 11.39 4.70 14.98
CA GLY A 128 10.24 3.93 14.47
C GLY A 128 8.91 4.69 14.53
N SER A 129 8.87 5.86 15.16
CA SER A 129 7.70 6.75 15.25
C SER A 129 8.13 8.14 15.68
N THR A 130 7.27 9.13 15.47
CA THR A 130 7.50 10.52 15.92
C THR A 130 6.20 11.22 16.25
N ASP A 131 6.24 12.17 17.17
CA ASP A 131 5.15 13.11 17.46
C ASP A 131 5.11 14.30 16.50
N ALA A 132 6.23 14.55 15.80
CA ALA A 132 6.36 15.63 14.82
C ALA A 132 7.33 15.20 13.71
N ILE A 133 6.80 14.95 12.51
CA ILE A 133 7.61 14.62 11.34
C ILE A 133 8.28 15.89 10.80
N LYS A 134 9.52 15.76 10.31
CA LYS A 134 10.31 16.91 9.80
C LYS A 134 10.00 17.23 8.34
N GLY A 135 9.58 16.23 7.57
CA GLY A 135 9.37 16.37 6.14
C GLY A 135 10.66 16.34 5.32
N THR A 136 11.71 15.68 5.82
CA THR A 136 13.04 15.62 5.19
C THR A 136 13.01 15.15 3.74
N TYR A 137 12.10 14.24 3.38
CA TYR A 137 11.99 13.64 2.04
C TYR A 137 10.76 14.13 1.26
N LEU A 138 10.21 15.31 1.56
CA LEU A 138 9.05 15.83 0.83
C LEU A 138 9.37 16.29 -0.59
N ASP A 139 10.61 16.68 -0.89
CA ASP A 139 11.03 16.93 -2.28
C ASP A 139 11.06 15.63 -3.10
N ASN A 140 11.45 14.52 -2.47
CA ASN A 140 11.40 13.18 -3.05
C ASN A 140 9.94 12.73 -3.29
N TYR A 141 9.06 13.02 -2.33
CA TYR A 141 7.62 12.77 -2.48
C TYR A 141 7.01 13.60 -3.63
N LYS A 142 7.44 14.87 -3.75
CA LYS A 142 7.02 15.74 -4.83
C LYS A 142 7.39 15.18 -6.19
N GLN A 143 8.62 14.76 -6.38
CA GLN A 143 9.09 14.33 -7.70
C GLN A 143 8.40 13.05 -8.20
N ILE A 144 8.10 12.07 -7.33
CA ILE A 144 7.31 10.90 -7.74
C ILE A 144 5.84 11.25 -7.96
N TRP A 145 5.26 12.16 -7.15
CA TRP A 145 3.91 12.63 -7.38
C TRP A 145 3.80 13.41 -8.68
N ASP A 146 4.75 14.31 -8.99
CA ASP A 146 4.82 15.02 -10.27
C ASP A 146 4.86 14.03 -11.44
N LEU A 147 5.68 12.99 -11.36
CA LEU A 147 5.77 11.97 -12.40
C LEU A 147 4.41 11.27 -12.63
N TYR A 148 3.72 10.91 -11.55
CA TYR A 148 2.42 10.23 -11.63
C TYR A 148 1.32 11.11 -12.22
N ILE A 149 1.39 12.43 -12.07
CA ILE A 149 0.36 13.34 -12.60
C ILE A 149 0.70 13.90 -13.99
N THR A 150 1.99 13.94 -14.37
CA THR A 150 2.41 14.43 -15.70
C THR A 150 2.41 13.31 -16.75
N ASP A 151 2.83 12.10 -16.37
CA ASP A 151 3.00 10.97 -17.30
C ASP A 151 1.85 9.96 -17.20
N SER A 152 0.67 10.48 -16.96
CA SER A 152 -0.56 9.75 -16.71
C SER A 152 -1.47 9.69 -17.96
N THR A 153 -2.43 8.78 -17.89
CA THR A 153 -3.51 8.63 -18.88
C THR A 153 -4.51 9.79 -18.88
N CYS A 154 -4.57 10.58 -17.81
CA CYS A 154 -5.58 11.63 -17.69
C CYS A 154 -5.02 13.02 -17.35
N ASP A 155 -5.82 14.05 -17.61
CA ASP A 155 -5.53 15.43 -17.15
C ASP A 155 -5.52 15.46 -15.61
N PRO A 156 -4.45 15.98 -14.95
CA PRO A 156 -4.37 16.09 -13.51
C PRO A 156 -5.53 16.83 -12.85
N LYS A 157 -6.21 17.72 -13.57
CA LYS A 157 -7.41 18.44 -13.07
C LYS A 157 -8.62 17.53 -12.83
N LEU A 158 -8.60 16.33 -13.37
CA LEU A 158 -9.70 15.37 -13.26
C LEU A 158 -9.51 14.34 -12.13
N LEU A 159 -8.37 14.35 -11.44
CA LEU A 159 -8.01 13.32 -10.45
C LEU A 159 -9.03 13.17 -9.33
N ALA A 160 -9.68 14.26 -8.88
CA ALA A 160 -10.73 14.21 -7.85
C ALA A 160 -11.95 13.34 -8.25
N SER A 161 -12.15 13.09 -9.54
CA SER A 161 -13.24 12.27 -10.07
C SER A 161 -12.79 10.90 -10.60
N LYS A 162 -11.49 10.63 -10.60
CA LYS A 162 -10.94 9.36 -11.05
C LYS A 162 -10.89 8.35 -9.91
N THR A 163 -11.39 7.15 -10.18
CA THR A 163 -11.51 6.05 -9.23
C THR A 163 -10.42 5.01 -9.42
N GLY A 164 -10.28 4.08 -8.47
CA GLY A 164 -9.46 2.88 -8.63
C GLY A 164 -9.92 2.02 -9.81
N ASN A 165 -11.23 1.94 -10.05
CA ASN A 165 -11.79 1.19 -11.18
C ASN A 165 -11.40 1.80 -12.53
N ASP A 166 -11.30 3.14 -12.62
CA ASP A 166 -10.76 3.79 -13.83
C ASP A 166 -9.33 3.34 -14.08
N ALA A 167 -8.47 3.36 -13.05
CA ALA A 167 -7.08 2.92 -13.17
C ALA A 167 -6.95 1.43 -13.56
N VAL A 168 -7.78 0.55 -12.99
CA VAL A 168 -7.86 -0.87 -13.39
C VAL A 168 -8.26 -1.00 -14.84
N ALA A 169 -9.29 -0.28 -15.30
CA ALA A 169 -9.75 -0.32 -16.69
C ALA A 169 -8.69 0.20 -17.66
N GLU A 170 -7.97 1.26 -17.29
CA GLU A 170 -6.86 1.81 -18.09
C GLU A 170 -5.71 0.79 -18.21
N PHE A 171 -5.34 0.13 -17.14
CA PHE A 171 -4.27 -0.86 -17.13
C PHE A 171 -4.63 -2.14 -17.87
N THR A 172 -5.79 -2.72 -17.57
CA THR A 172 -6.27 -3.96 -18.25
C THR A 172 -6.64 -3.72 -19.71
N GLY A 173 -7.07 -2.49 -20.05
CA GLY A 173 -7.28 -2.04 -21.42
C GLY A 173 -5.99 -1.75 -22.19
N LYS A 174 -4.79 -1.99 -21.60
CA LYS A 174 -3.48 -1.70 -22.20
C LYS A 174 -3.32 -0.22 -22.59
N LYS A 175 -3.90 0.69 -21.78
CA LYS A 175 -3.80 2.14 -21.97
C LYS A 175 -2.67 2.78 -21.19
N ALA A 176 -2.08 2.04 -20.24
CA ALA A 176 -0.94 2.44 -19.45
C ALA A 176 0.02 1.27 -19.25
N VAL A 177 1.31 1.58 -19.08
CA VAL A 177 2.37 0.60 -18.82
C VAL A 177 2.48 0.29 -17.34
N PHE A 178 2.32 1.33 -16.50
CA PHE A 178 2.55 1.30 -15.04
C PHE A 178 1.27 1.56 -14.24
N TYR A 179 1.11 0.81 -13.15
CA TYR A 179 -0.02 0.91 -12.23
C TYR A 179 0.44 0.75 -10.78
N GLN A 180 0.43 1.83 -9.98
CA GLN A 180 0.76 1.73 -8.56
C GLN A 180 -0.37 1.02 -7.81
N ASN A 181 -0.11 -0.19 -7.37
CA ASN A 181 -1.01 -0.99 -6.53
C ASN A 181 -0.22 -2.15 -5.89
N GLY A 182 -0.89 -3.05 -5.18
CA GLY A 182 -0.28 -4.15 -4.47
C GLY A 182 -0.70 -5.53 -4.94
N THR A 183 -0.23 -6.54 -4.23
CA THR A 183 -0.49 -7.95 -4.52
C THR A 183 -1.99 -8.29 -4.51
N TRP A 184 -2.80 -7.57 -3.76
CA TRP A 184 -4.27 -7.68 -3.72
C TRP A 184 -4.96 -7.33 -5.04
N ALA A 185 -4.31 -6.53 -5.90
CA ALA A 185 -4.88 -6.15 -7.19
C ALA A 185 -4.80 -7.26 -8.24
N TYR A 186 -4.17 -8.41 -7.95
CA TYR A 186 -4.01 -9.49 -8.92
C TYR A 186 -5.33 -9.95 -9.53
N GLY A 187 -6.38 -10.10 -8.71
CA GLY A 187 -7.71 -10.48 -9.20
C GLY A 187 -8.26 -9.55 -10.28
N ASP A 188 -7.97 -8.25 -10.16
CA ASP A 188 -8.43 -7.23 -11.11
C ASP A 188 -7.61 -7.22 -12.41
N VAL A 189 -6.31 -7.59 -12.35
CA VAL A 189 -5.38 -7.47 -13.49
C VAL A 189 -4.99 -8.81 -14.13
N SER A 190 -5.41 -9.94 -13.57
CA SER A 190 -5.06 -11.30 -14.01
C SER A 190 -5.44 -11.60 -15.48
N SER A 191 -6.43 -10.88 -16.02
CA SER A 191 -6.82 -10.98 -17.43
C SER A 191 -5.71 -10.63 -18.44
N LEU A 192 -4.64 -9.93 -17.97
CA LEU A 192 -3.47 -9.64 -18.80
C LEU A 192 -2.52 -10.83 -18.96
N GLY A 193 -2.70 -11.89 -18.15
CA GLY A 193 -1.85 -13.09 -18.11
C GLY A 193 -0.68 -12.94 -17.15
N ASP A 194 -0.42 -13.99 -16.37
CA ASP A 194 0.57 -14.01 -15.30
C ASP A 194 1.99 -13.67 -15.79
N ASP A 195 2.39 -14.23 -16.92
CA ASP A 195 3.70 -13.99 -17.53
C ASP A 195 3.91 -12.54 -17.96
N ASN A 196 2.81 -11.80 -18.16
CA ASN A 196 2.84 -10.41 -18.58
C ASN A 196 2.85 -9.39 -17.44
N LEU A 197 2.64 -9.84 -16.21
CA LEU A 197 2.67 -8.99 -15.03
C LEU A 197 4.06 -8.94 -14.41
N GLY A 198 4.52 -7.75 -14.05
CA GLY A 198 5.71 -7.52 -13.24
C GLY A 198 5.41 -6.51 -12.14
N MET A 199 6.34 -6.34 -11.19
CA MET A 199 6.23 -5.35 -10.12
C MET A 199 7.60 -4.74 -9.85
N LEU A 200 7.65 -3.41 -9.71
CA LEU A 200 8.83 -2.62 -9.39
C LEU A 200 8.66 -1.96 -8.01
N PRO A 201 9.74 -1.71 -7.27
CA PRO A 201 9.72 -0.79 -6.14
C PRO A 201 9.25 0.60 -6.55
N ILE A 202 8.69 1.34 -5.59
CA ILE A 202 8.40 2.77 -5.78
C ILE A 202 9.67 3.53 -5.43
N TYR A 203 10.43 3.92 -6.42
CA TYR A 203 11.62 4.74 -6.26
C TYR A 203 11.25 6.21 -6.12
N ILE A 204 11.89 6.92 -5.18
CA ILE A 204 11.63 8.34 -4.92
C ILE A 204 12.89 9.20 -4.98
N GLY A 205 14.00 8.68 -5.50
CA GLY A 205 15.25 9.43 -5.69
C GLY A 205 16.07 9.58 -4.40
N VAL A 206 16.08 8.58 -3.53
CA VAL A 206 16.92 8.53 -2.35
C VAL A 206 18.21 7.77 -2.62
N GLU A 207 19.27 8.12 -1.91
CA GLU A 207 20.57 7.42 -2.03
C GLU A 207 20.43 5.94 -1.63
N GLY A 208 20.95 5.03 -2.46
CA GLY A 208 20.95 3.60 -2.21
C GLY A 208 19.64 2.88 -2.55
N GLU A 209 18.69 3.56 -3.23
CA GLU A 209 17.40 2.97 -3.60
C GLU A 209 17.51 1.82 -4.62
N GLU A 210 18.65 1.66 -5.29
CA GLU A 210 18.93 0.49 -6.14
C GLU A 210 18.90 -0.84 -5.36
N ASN A 211 19.04 -0.78 -4.03
CA ASN A 211 18.92 -1.93 -3.13
C ASN A 211 17.51 -2.04 -2.49
N GLN A 212 16.62 -1.12 -2.81
CA GLN A 212 15.24 -1.12 -2.30
C GLN A 212 14.46 -2.28 -2.89
N GLY A 213 13.68 -2.94 -2.04
CA GLY A 213 12.63 -3.88 -2.39
C GLY A 213 11.25 -3.21 -2.42
N LEU A 214 10.22 -4.06 -2.37
CA LEU A 214 8.83 -3.61 -2.35
C LEU A 214 8.39 -3.15 -0.95
N CYS A 215 7.31 -2.40 -0.88
CA CYS A 215 6.71 -1.98 0.38
C CYS A 215 5.89 -3.13 0.96
N THR A 216 6.25 -3.61 2.16
CA THR A 216 5.65 -4.82 2.76
C THR A 216 5.20 -4.57 4.19
N GLY A 217 4.02 -5.05 4.54
CA GLY A 217 3.48 -4.90 5.89
C GLY A 217 2.09 -5.49 6.03
N SER A 218 1.39 -5.10 7.10
CA SER A 218 0.00 -5.45 7.36
C SER A 218 -0.77 -4.25 7.88
N GLU A 219 -1.97 -4.06 7.35
CA GLU A 219 -2.90 -3.02 7.82
C GLU A 219 -4.28 -3.61 8.15
N ASN A 220 -4.52 -4.87 7.77
CA ASN A 220 -5.82 -5.51 7.85
C ASN A 220 -5.86 -6.47 9.04
N PHE A 221 -6.69 -6.14 10.05
CA PHE A 221 -6.78 -6.88 11.30
C PHE A 221 -8.20 -7.30 11.59
N TRP A 222 -8.40 -8.57 11.94
CA TRP A 222 -9.66 -9.07 12.46
C TRP A 222 -9.87 -8.65 13.90
N CYS A 223 -11.07 -8.15 14.19
CA CYS A 223 -11.59 -7.93 15.53
C CYS A 223 -12.85 -8.80 15.72
N VAL A 224 -13.10 -9.25 16.95
CA VAL A 224 -14.33 -9.94 17.34
C VAL A 224 -15.16 -9.00 18.21
N ASN A 225 -16.45 -8.86 17.90
CA ASN A 225 -17.35 -7.95 18.60
C ASN A 225 -17.65 -8.46 20.02
N ASN A 226 -17.21 -7.71 21.03
CA ASN A 226 -17.44 -8.07 22.45
C ASN A 226 -18.90 -7.92 22.90
N ALA A 227 -19.75 -7.22 22.14
CA ALA A 227 -21.19 -7.08 22.42
C ALA A 227 -22.03 -8.22 21.83
N ALA A 228 -21.43 -9.17 21.09
CA ALA A 228 -22.11 -10.36 20.58
C ALA A 228 -22.38 -11.35 21.75
N SER A 229 -23.28 -12.31 21.51
CA SER A 229 -23.49 -13.38 22.49
C SER A 229 -22.22 -14.24 22.65
N GLU A 230 -22.02 -14.83 23.82
CA GLU A 230 -20.86 -15.72 24.07
C GLU A 230 -20.80 -16.87 23.04
N ALA A 231 -21.94 -17.41 22.62
CA ALA A 231 -22.03 -18.43 21.60
C ALA A 231 -21.58 -17.92 20.21
N ASP A 232 -21.93 -16.69 19.84
CA ASP A 232 -21.54 -16.08 18.57
C ASP A 232 -20.05 -15.72 18.56
N ILE A 233 -19.51 -15.23 19.71
CA ILE A 233 -18.07 -14.98 19.88
C ILE A 233 -17.31 -16.28 19.65
N GLN A 234 -17.70 -17.37 20.34
CA GLN A 234 -17.03 -18.66 20.21
C GLN A 234 -17.12 -19.21 18.77
N ALA A 235 -18.28 -19.13 18.14
CA ALA A 235 -18.46 -19.58 16.76
C ALA A 235 -17.59 -18.76 15.79
N THR A 236 -17.42 -17.45 16.04
CA THR A 236 -16.54 -16.58 15.26
C THR A 236 -15.06 -17.00 15.43
N LEU A 237 -14.62 -17.24 16.66
CA LEU A 237 -13.27 -17.70 16.97
C LEU A 237 -12.98 -19.06 16.32
N ASP A 238 -13.92 -20.01 16.42
CA ASP A 238 -13.79 -21.34 15.81
C ASP A 238 -13.69 -21.25 14.27
N PHE A 239 -14.48 -20.36 13.66
CA PHE A 239 -14.43 -20.13 12.22
C PHE A 239 -13.09 -19.51 11.79
N LEU A 240 -12.62 -18.44 12.47
CA LEU A 240 -11.35 -17.82 12.15
C LEU A 240 -10.17 -18.78 12.37
N TYR A 241 -10.19 -19.55 13.45
CA TYR A 241 -9.21 -20.61 13.72
C TYR A 241 -9.22 -21.67 12.60
N TRP A 242 -10.40 -22.10 12.15
CA TRP A 242 -10.53 -23.02 11.04
C TRP A 242 -9.94 -22.43 9.73
N CYS A 243 -10.16 -21.15 9.45
CA CYS A 243 -9.61 -20.48 8.27
C CYS A 243 -8.07 -20.58 8.22
N VAL A 244 -7.40 -20.42 9.36
CA VAL A 244 -5.94 -20.32 9.42
C VAL A 244 -5.23 -21.62 9.74
N THR A 245 -5.95 -22.71 10.07
CA THR A 245 -5.34 -23.99 10.47
C THR A 245 -5.78 -25.20 9.64
N SER A 246 -7.00 -25.16 9.06
CA SER A 246 -7.47 -26.29 8.24
C SER A 246 -6.88 -26.26 6.83
N ASP A 247 -6.70 -27.42 6.22
CA ASP A 247 -6.24 -27.51 4.83
C ASP A 247 -7.11 -26.74 3.86
N LYS A 248 -8.45 -26.81 4.04
CA LYS A 248 -9.38 -26.09 3.18
C LYS A 248 -9.36 -24.59 3.41
N GLY A 249 -9.30 -24.15 4.67
CA GLY A 249 -9.23 -22.71 5.02
C GLY A 249 -7.95 -22.08 4.50
N THR A 250 -6.79 -22.70 4.79
CA THR A 250 -5.48 -22.17 4.36
C THR A 250 -5.31 -22.19 2.84
N SER A 251 -5.83 -23.22 2.12
CA SER A 251 -5.87 -23.21 0.66
C SER A 251 -6.76 -22.10 0.11
N ALA A 252 -7.96 -21.91 0.66
CA ALA A 252 -8.84 -20.84 0.19
C ALA A 252 -8.22 -19.45 0.41
N MET A 253 -7.54 -19.23 1.55
CA MET A 253 -6.84 -17.96 1.80
C MET A 253 -5.67 -17.75 0.84
N ALA A 254 -4.89 -18.80 0.54
CA ALA A 254 -3.73 -18.69 -0.34
C ALA A 254 -4.11 -18.62 -1.83
N ASP A 255 -5.01 -19.52 -2.28
CA ASP A 255 -5.29 -19.71 -3.70
C ASP A 255 -6.49 -18.87 -4.20
N ASP A 256 -7.61 -18.86 -3.43
CA ASP A 256 -8.82 -18.14 -3.85
C ASP A 256 -8.73 -16.64 -3.54
N MET A 257 -8.12 -16.28 -2.39
CA MET A 257 -7.99 -14.87 -1.95
C MET A 257 -6.63 -14.27 -2.29
N GLY A 258 -5.61 -15.10 -2.59
CA GLY A 258 -4.26 -14.64 -2.87
C GLY A 258 -3.56 -14.03 -1.64
N PHE A 259 -3.87 -14.51 -0.44
CA PHE A 259 -3.32 -13.96 0.81
C PHE A 259 -2.05 -14.67 1.25
N VAL A 260 -1.10 -13.92 1.76
CA VAL A 260 -0.01 -14.41 2.61
C VAL A 260 -0.44 -14.18 4.05
N ILE A 261 -0.79 -15.25 4.77
CA ILE A 261 -1.30 -15.15 6.13
C ILE A 261 -0.17 -15.27 7.17
N PRO A 262 -0.19 -14.47 8.26
CA PRO A 262 0.87 -14.49 9.29
C PRO A 262 0.69 -15.64 10.31
N PHE A 263 0.29 -16.83 9.86
CA PHE A 263 -0.01 -17.97 10.73
C PHE A 263 0.87 -19.18 10.40
N LYS A 264 1.08 -20.07 11.40
CA LYS A 264 1.99 -21.22 11.31
C LYS A 264 1.67 -22.20 10.18
N ALA A 265 0.38 -22.35 9.84
CA ALA A 265 -0.08 -23.25 8.77
C ALA A 265 -0.29 -22.54 7.42
N ALA A 266 0.31 -21.34 7.22
CA ALA A 266 0.25 -20.63 5.95
C ALA A 266 0.71 -21.51 4.79
N LYS A 267 0.03 -21.39 3.66
CA LYS A 267 0.41 -22.02 2.38
C LYS A 267 0.96 -20.95 1.43
N ASP A 268 1.81 -21.38 0.51
CA ASP A 268 2.28 -20.52 -0.57
C ASP A 268 1.11 -20.15 -1.48
N SER A 269 1.01 -18.87 -1.82
CA SER A 269 0.00 -18.38 -2.74
C SER A 269 0.41 -18.59 -4.20
N THR A 270 -0.56 -18.91 -5.06
CA THR A 270 -0.38 -19.00 -6.51
C THR A 270 -0.38 -17.63 -7.21
N ASN A 271 -0.63 -16.52 -6.48
CA ASN A 271 -0.58 -15.17 -7.01
C ASN A 271 0.85 -14.81 -7.49
N PRO A 272 1.07 -14.56 -8.81
CA PRO A 272 2.40 -14.30 -9.35
C PRO A 272 3.05 -13.04 -8.80
N LEU A 273 2.28 -12.04 -8.39
CA LEU A 273 2.81 -10.81 -7.78
C LEU A 273 3.45 -11.09 -6.41
N ILE A 274 2.94 -12.09 -5.67
CA ILE A 274 3.55 -12.56 -4.42
C ILE A 274 4.87 -13.29 -4.74
N GLY A 275 4.90 -14.10 -5.80
CA GLY A 275 6.12 -14.72 -6.28
C GLY A 275 7.22 -13.70 -6.59
N ILE A 276 6.86 -12.60 -7.25
CA ILE A 276 7.77 -11.47 -7.53
C ILE A 276 8.24 -10.82 -6.23
N ALA A 277 7.34 -10.57 -5.28
CA ALA A 277 7.69 -9.99 -3.98
C ALA A 277 8.70 -10.87 -3.22
N ASN A 278 8.48 -12.17 -3.20
CA ASN A 278 9.38 -13.15 -2.59
C ASN A 278 10.76 -13.17 -3.27
N GLN A 279 10.80 -12.99 -4.61
CA GLN A 279 12.06 -12.92 -5.36
C GLN A 279 12.90 -11.70 -4.95
N TYR A 280 12.30 -10.51 -4.77
CA TYR A 280 13.02 -9.34 -4.25
C TYR A 280 13.70 -9.61 -2.90
N VAL A 281 13.01 -10.31 -2.00
CA VAL A 281 13.58 -10.71 -0.70
C VAL A 281 14.72 -11.73 -0.89
N ALA A 282 14.53 -12.72 -1.76
CA ALA A 282 15.55 -13.73 -2.07
C ALA A 282 16.81 -13.12 -2.70
N ASP A 283 16.64 -12.06 -3.50
CA ASP A 283 17.74 -11.31 -4.12
C ASP A 283 18.43 -10.34 -3.13
N GLY A 284 18.03 -10.34 -1.86
CA GLY A 284 18.63 -9.53 -0.80
C GLY A 284 18.24 -8.05 -0.84
N LYS A 285 17.15 -7.69 -1.54
CA LYS A 285 16.62 -6.33 -1.54
C LYS A 285 15.97 -6.01 -0.20
N THR A 286 16.13 -4.76 0.24
CA THR A 286 15.58 -4.29 1.52
C THR A 286 14.13 -3.84 1.32
N SER A 287 13.20 -4.55 1.96
CA SER A 287 11.78 -4.14 1.97
C SER A 287 11.61 -2.77 2.64
N VAL A 288 10.64 -2.01 2.17
CA VAL A 288 10.18 -0.78 2.80
C VAL A 288 9.03 -1.14 3.74
N ASP A 289 9.23 -0.97 5.04
CA ASP A 289 8.22 -1.28 6.04
C ASP A 289 7.06 -0.28 5.97
N TRP A 290 5.86 -0.75 6.28
CA TRP A 290 4.69 0.11 6.38
C TRP A 290 4.71 0.91 7.68
N CYS A 291 4.77 2.24 7.54
CA CYS A 291 4.70 3.18 8.67
C CYS A 291 3.28 3.65 8.97
N PHE A 292 2.26 2.99 8.43
CA PHE A 292 0.85 3.41 8.54
C PHE A 292 0.38 3.50 9.99
N SER A 293 0.87 2.60 10.84
CA SER A 293 0.57 2.56 12.27
C SER A 293 1.05 3.78 13.04
N THR A 294 1.94 4.57 12.47
CA THR A 294 2.50 5.78 13.09
C THR A 294 1.87 7.07 12.57
N MET A 295 1.07 7.00 11.51
CA MET A 295 0.35 8.16 10.98
C MET A 295 -0.67 8.63 12.02
N PRO A 296 -0.78 9.95 12.30
CA PRO A 296 -1.45 10.43 13.51
C PRO A 296 -2.97 10.26 13.50
N SER A 297 -3.64 10.37 12.34
CA SER A 297 -5.10 10.26 12.23
C SER A 297 -5.57 10.11 10.78
N GLU A 298 -6.85 9.76 10.60
CA GLU A 298 -7.50 9.81 9.28
C GLU A 298 -7.65 11.25 8.78
N GLU A 299 -7.83 12.22 9.65
CA GLU A 299 -7.89 13.65 9.31
C GLU A 299 -6.58 14.12 8.71
N TRP A 300 -5.44 13.67 9.24
CA TRP A 300 -4.13 13.94 8.64
C TRP A 300 -4.04 13.39 7.23
N LYS A 301 -4.36 12.11 7.04
CA LYS A 301 -4.34 11.45 5.72
C LYS A 301 -5.23 12.20 4.72
N ASN A 302 -6.45 12.57 5.14
CA ASN A 302 -7.40 13.31 4.31
C ASN A 302 -6.91 14.73 3.97
N GLY A 303 -6.25 15.40 4.92
CA GLY A 303 -5.62 16.70 4.71
C GLY A 303 -4.51 16.64 3.64
N VAL A 304 -3.62 15.65 3.74
CA VAL A 304 -2.57 15.40 2.75
C VAL A 304 -3.19 15.07 1.37
N GLY A 305 -4.18 14.18 1.32
CA GLY A 305 -4.87 13.81 0.08
C GLY A 305 -5.54 15.01 -0.60
N SER A 306 -6.21 15.87 0.16
CA SER A 306 -6.83 17.09 -0.34
C SER A 306 -5.81 18.07 -0.92
N ALA A 307 -4.67 18.24 -0.24
CA ALA A 307 -3.59 19.13 -0.69
C ALA A 307 -2.92 18.59 -1.98
N LEU A 308 -2.66 17.26 -2.07
CA LEU A 308 -2.15 16.60 -3.28
C LEU A 308 -3.09 16.80 -4.47
N THR A 309 -4.39 16.65 -4.25
CA THR A 309 -5.42 16.85 -5.28
C THR A 309 -5.47 18.29 -5.77
N ALA A 310 -5.43 19.25 -4.85
CA ALA A 310 -5.42 20.68 -5.19
C ALA A 310 -4.14 21.07 -5.94
N TYR A 311 -2.99 20.54 -5.53
CA TYR A 311 -1.71 20.72 -6.22
C TYR A 311 -1.78 20.20 -7.66
N ALA A 312 -2.22 18.95 -7.86
CA ALA A 312 -2.36 18.36 -9.18
C ALA A 312 -3.31 19.13 -10.09
N ALA A 313 -4.41 19.65 -9.54
CA ALA A 313 -5.37 20.48 -10.27
C ALA A 313 -4.86 21.90 -10.60
N GLY A 314 -3.71 22.32 -10.05
CA GLY A 314 -3.17 23.67 -10.18
C GLY A 314 -3.94 24.74 -9.39
N THR A 315 -4.75 24.33 -8.42
CA THR A 315 -5.51 25.20 -7.51
C THR A 315 -4.84 25.39 -6.15
N GLY A 316 -3.84 24.56 -5.82
CA GLY A 316 -2.97 24.59 -4.65
C GLY A 316 -1.49 24.62 -5.05
N LYS A 317 -0.63 24.79 -4.06
CA LYS A 317 0.83 24.77 -4.20
C LYS A 317 1.43 23.60 -3.46
N TRP A 318 2.67 23.23 -3.78
CA TRP A 318 3.38 22.20 -3.04
C TRP A 318 3.58 22.56 -1.55
N ASP A 319 3.76 23.85 -1.24
CA ASP A 319 3.87 24.31 0.15
C ASP A 319 2.60 23.99 0.98
N ASP A 320 1.43 23.90 0.34
CA ASP A 320 0.20 23.48 1.02
C ASP A 320 0.25 21.99 1.38
N VAL A 321 0.88 21.15 0.52
CA VAL A 321 1.14 19.73 0.81
C VAL A 321 2.13 19.60 1.97
N VAL A 322 3.22 20.38 1.95
CA VAL A 322 4.21 20.41 3.04
C VAL A 322 3.55 20.79 4.37
N THR A 323 2.72 21.83 4.37
CA THR A 323 1.98 22.28 5.57
C THR A 323 1.02 21.19 6.06
N ALA A 324 0.23 20.57 5.17
CA ALA A 324 -0.68 19.49 5.53
C ALA A 324 0.08 18.27 6.09
N PHE A 325 1.24 17.97 5.53
CA PHE A 325 2.06 16.83 5.95
C PHE A 325 2.72 17.09 7.31
N VAL A 326 3.47 18.19 7.46
CA VAL A 326 4.33 18.47 8.64
C VAL A 326 3.52 19.08 9.78
N ASP A 327 2.87 20.22 9.56
CA ASP A 327 2.13 20.92 10.61
C ASP A 327 0.86 20.13 10.97
N GLY A 328 0.24 19.51 9.97
CA GLY A 328 -0.89 18.61 10.14
C GLY A 328 -0.55 17.41 11.02
N TRP A 329 0.63 16.78 10.81
CA TRP A 329 1.10 15.67 11.64
C TRP A 329 1.18 16.04 13.13
N ALA A 330 1.94 17.09 13.44
CA ALA A 330 2.13 17.53 14.83
C ALA A 330 0.80 17.92 15.52
N LYS A 331 -0.09 18.57 14.76
CA LYS A 331 -1.43 18.95 15.26
C LYS A 331 -2.27 17.72 15.58
N GLU A 332 -2.40 16.79 14.64
CA GLU A 332 -3.25 15.61 14.78
C GLU A 332 -2.69 14.63 15.81
N TYR A 333 -1.36 14.46 15.87
CA TYR A 333 -0.72 13.65 16.90
C TYR A 333 -1.05 14.16 18.31
N LYS A 334 -0.99 15.48 18.51
CA LYS A 334 -1.37 16.11 19.79
C LYS A 334 -2.84 15.90 20.12
N LEU A 335 -3.74 15.95 19.13
CA LEU A 335 -5.18 15.71 19.35
C LEU A 335 -5.47 14.25 19.73
N ALA A 336 -4.74 13.30 19.16
CA ALA A 336 -4.92 11.89 19.40
C ALA A 336 -4.32 11.43 20.76
N ASN A 337 -3.29 12.11 21.27
CA ASN A 337 -2.51 11.67 22.45
C ASN A 337 -2.54 12.68 23.62
N GLY A 338 -3.20 13.80 23.51
CA GLY A 338 -3.30 14.86 24.54
C GLY A 338 -4.67 14.93 25.13
#